data_54e1238c65d12b943600991c66ba64df
#
_entry.id   54e1238c65d12b943600991c66ba64df
#
_cell.length_a   1.000
_cell.length_b   1.000
_cell.length_c   1.000
_cell.angle_alpha   90.00
_cell.angle_beta   90.00
_cell.angle_gamma   90.00
#
_symmetry.space_group_name_H-M   'P 1'
#
loop_
_entity.id
_entity.type
_entity.pdbx_description
1 polymer ?
#
loop_
_entity_poly.entity_id
_entity_poly.type
_entity_poly.pdbx_seq_one_letter_code
_entity_poly.pdbx_strand_id
1 'polypeptide(L)'
;MTPLYNLSDETSGASRREMLKKLSLGSAAGLLGLLGSTSAAEAREHQTTPAYAKGLAPVKIKNIKAIATAPQGSNLIVVKVETTEPGLYGLGCATFTQRAAAVVTAINSYLPELCIGRDVDNIEDIWQSIYVSSYWRNGPVLNNALSGLDEALWDIKGKRANMPVYQLLGGKARFAIPCYTHAGGRTPEEVADSAQSIIDRGFKYVRIQQGGYGAVGSINQQPDFKTAGFGGETDNYMNERVYLKSVPKMFDMVRKRCGEDVELLHDIHERVQPMDAINLIKQVEPYQPFFIEDPFSPENMSWFKQLRQTTTVPIAMGELFNNINEFKEPMVNHLFDYIRCHVSQIGGITPAMKIARLGEWFNVRTAWHGPGDVSPVGHAAHAHIDLAVWNFGIQEAVSFSDKMKEVFTGCPTMNKGYMSVNEVPGLGVDINEKEAAKYPITTKSNWQVRRDDGTIIRP
;
A
#
# COMPACT_ATOMS: atom_id res chain seq x y z
N MET A 1 25.73 -62.57 24.67
CA MET A 1 26.78 -62.88 25.70
C MET A 1 27.06 -61.60 26.42
N THR A 2 26.81 -61.66 27.71
CA THR A 2 27.00 -60.76 28.85
C THR A 2 28.42 -60.13 28.93
N PRO A 3 28.73 -59.14 29.78
CA PRO A 3 28.12 -58.94 31.11
C PRO A 3 27.75 -57.50 31.52
N LEU A 4 26.89 -57.49 32.53
CA LEU A 4 26.60 -56.48 33.53
C LEU A 4 27.83 -56.01 34.29
N TYR A 5 27.91 -54.73 34.63
CA TYR A 5 28.68 -54.23 35.79
C TYR A 5 27.74 -53.53 36.76
N ASN A 6 27.68 -54.14 37.93
CA ASN A 6 27.09 -53.64 39.13
C ASN A 6 28.16 -52.86 39.91
N LEU A 7 27.89 -51.64 40.34
CA LEU A 7 28.60 -50.98 41.42
C LEU A 7 27.61 -50.26 42.31
N SER A 8 27.35 -50.90 43.46
CA SER A 8 26.85 -50.25 44.66
C SER A 8 27.93 -49.36 45.26
N ASP A 9 27.59 -48.14 45.57
CA ASP A 9 28.16 -47.51 46.75
C ASP A 9 27.21 -46.46 47.36
N GLU A 10 26.99 -46.63 48.63
CA GLU A 10 26.20 -45.80 49.53
C GLU A 10 26.87 -44.46 49.77
N THR A 11 26.15 -43.35 49.62
CA THR A 11 26.39 -42.16 50.40
C THR A 11 25.08 -41.46 50.72
N SER A 12 24.84 -41.36 51.99
CA SER A 12 23.87 -40.62 52.82
C SER A 12 22.98 -39.61 52.08
N GLY A 13 21.71 -40.01 51.95
CA GLY A 13 20.69 -39.17 51.34
C GLY A 13 20.12 -38.09 52.25
N ALA A 14 20.22 -36.87 51.82
CA ALA A 14 19.25 -35.88 52.20
C ALA A 14 18.02 -36.04 51.31
N SER A 15 16.85 -36.29 51.92
CA SER A 15 15.59 -36.53 51.26
C SER A 15 15.26 -35.38 50.27
N ARG A 16 14.85 -35.72 49.08
CA ARG A 16 14.32 -34.76 48.05
C ARG A 16 13.36 -33.72 48.63
N ARG A 17 12.68 -34.11 49.73
CA ARG A 17 11.72 -33.24 50.44
C ARG A 17 12.39 -32.17 51.30
N GLU A 18 13.57 -32.43 51.82
CA GLU A 18 14.36 -31.43 52.59
C GLU A 18 15.12 -30.48 51.65
N MET A 19 15.58 -30.97 50.53
CA MET A 19 16.19 -30.15 49.48
C MET A 19 15.18 -29.17 48.87
N LEU A 20 13.95 -29.59 48.65
CA LEU A 20 12.86 -28.73 48.18
C LEU A 20 12.40 -27.71 49.25
N LYS A 21 12.43 -28.07 50.54
CA LYS A 21 12.14 -27.10 51.63
C LYS A 21 13.23 -26.06 51.81
N LYS A 22 14.50 -26.39 51.58
CA LYS A 22 15.59 -25.42 51.63
C LYS A 22 15.68 -24.53 50.41
N LEU A 23 15.24 -25.01 49.24
CA LEU A 23 15.09 -24.22 48.04
C LEU A 23 13.87 -23.29 48.07
N SER A 24 12.80 -23.64 48.77
CA SER A 24 11.58 -22.82 48.85
C SER A 24 11.65 -21.66 49.84
N LEU A 25 12.55 -21.68 50.80
CA LEU A 25 12.73 -20.58 51.79
C LEU A 25 13.88 -19.60 51.42
N GLY A 26 14.85 -20.06 50.61
CA GLY A 26 15.95 -19.20 50.16
C GLY A 26 15.66 -18.43 48.89
N SER A 27 14.75 -18.97 48.03
CA SER A 27 14.41 -18.34 46.74
C SER A 27 13.27 -17.33 46.84
N ALA A 28 12.41 -17.41 47.83
CA ALA A 28 11.34 -16.43 48.01
C ALA A 28 11.82 -15.07 48.53
N ALA A 29 12.85 -15.06 49.37
CA ALA A 29 13.43 -13.82 49.92
C ALA A 29 14.44 -13.18 48.94
N GLY A 30 15.11 -13.97 48.09
CA GLY A 30 16.07 -13.47 47.10
C GLY A 30 15.40 -12.98 45.82
N LEU A 31 14.25 -13.57 45.42
CA LEU A 31 13.48 -13.10 44.26
C LEU A 31 12.58 -11.88 44.56
N LEU A 32 12.14 -11.71 45.79
CA LEU A 32 11.37 -10.51 46.18
C LEU A 32 12.26 -9.28 46.38
N GLY A 33 13.58 -9.45 46.54
CA GLY A 33 14.55 -8.35 46.57
C GLY A 33 15.05 -7.90 45.21
N LEU A 34 14.83 -8.71 44.14
CA LEU A 34 15.20 -8.38 42.77
C LEU A 34 13.99 -7.96 41.88
N LEU A 35 12.78 -8.14 42.40
CA LEU A 35 11.55 -7.55 41.82
C LEU A 35 11.21 -6.30 42.63
N GLY A 36 12.19 -5.43 42.82
CA GLY A 36 11.89 -4.02 43.02
C GLY A 36 11.06 -3.62 41.83
N SER A 37 9.74 -3.51 42.01
CA SER A 37 8.86 -2.95 41.04
C SER A 37 9.26 -1.51 40.78
N THR A 38 10.25 -1.31 39.91
CA THR A 38 10.39 -0.01 39.26
C THR A 38 9.04 0.25 38.61
N SER A 39 8.31 1.19 39.18
CA SER A 39 7.05 1.60 38.58
C SER A 39 7.34 2.05 37.15
N ALA A 40 6.37 1.94 36.25
CA ALA A 40 6.54 2.48 34.89
C ALA A 40 6.94 3.98 34.91
N ALA A 41 6.67 4.66 36.02
CA ALA A 41 7.12 6.03 36.30
C ALA A 41 8.63 6.08 36.57
N GLU A 42 9.19 5.18 37.42
CA GLU A 42 10.64 5.08 37.68
C GLU A 42 11.40 4.63 36.41
N ALA A 43 10.86 3.72 35.63
CA ALA A 43 11.41 3.35 34.31
C ALA A 43 11.43 4.54 33.34
N ARG A 44 10.46 5.45 33.43
CA ARG A 44 10.47 6.71 32.67
C ARG A 44 11.50 7.72 33.22
N GLU A 45 11.70 7.79 34.51
CA GLU A 45 12.68 8.67 35.15
C GLU A 45 14.12 8.28 34.80
N HIS A 46 14.38 6.99 34.56
CA HIS A 46 15.67 6.48 34.07
C HIS A 46 15.83 6.50 32.55
N GLN A 47 14.86 7.00 31.76
CA GLN A 47 15.08 7.32 30.36
C GLN A 47 16.00 8.55 30.27
N THR A 48 17.27 8.31 30.51
CA THR A 48 18.33 9.26 30.12
C THR A 48 18.18 9.52 28.62
N THR A 49 18.24 10.80 28.20
CA THR A 49 18.30 11.16 26.77
C THR A 49 19.27 10.21 26.08
N PRO A 50 18.83 9.46 25.06
CA PRO A 50 19.69 8.51 24.37
C PRO A 50 21.00 9.17 23.95
N ALA A 51 22.10 8.43 23.97
CA ALA A 51 23.41 9.01 23.69
C ALA A 51 23.50 9.71 22.34
N TYR A 52 22.74 9.23 21.32
CA TYR A 52 22.64 9.84 19.99
C TYR A 52 21.86 11.17 19.99
N ALA A 53 21.00 11.39 20.98
CA ALA A 53 20.21 12.62 21.15
C ALA A 53 20.79 13.54 22.23
N LYS A 54 21.94 13.20 22.82
CA LYS A 54 22.58 13.98 23.87
C LYS A 54 22.96 15.36 23.35
N GLY A 55 22.38 16.39 23.95
CA GLY A 55 22.58 17.79 23.55
C GLY A 55 21.60 18.26 22.44
N LEU A 56 20.72 17.41 21.94
CA LEU A 56 19.63 17.80 21.05
C LEU A 56 18.34 17.97 21.84
N ALA A 57 17.65 19.09 21.64
CA ALA A 57 16.30 19.26 22.20
C ALA A 57 15.34 18.24 21.53
N PRO A 58 14.41 17.62 22.28
CA PRO A 58 13.37 16.80 21.70
C PRO A 58 12.55 17.59 20.68
N VAL A 59 12.38 17.07 19.47
CA VAL A 59 11.54 17.68 18.44
C VAL A 59 10.14 17.10 18.55
N LYS A 60 9.16 17.98 18.73
CA LYS A 60 7.77 17.62 18.94
C LYS A 60 6.89 18.04 17.80
N ILE A 61 5.78 17.36 17.61
CA ILE A 61 4.71 17.77 16.70
C ILE A 61 4.11 19.08 17.25
N LYS A 62 4.13 20.14 16.43
CA LYS A 62 3.59 21.46 16.74
C LYS A 62 2.23 21.68 16.10
N ASN A 63 2.05 21.26 14.87
CA ASN A 63 0.83 21.44 14.11
C ASN A 63 0.67 20.32 13.06
N ILE A 64 -0.57 19.98 12.73
CA ILE A 64 -0.94 19.04 11.68
C ILE A 64 -2.06 19.66 10.86
N LYS A 65 -1.92 19.64 9.54
CA LYS A 65 -2.98 20.12 8.63
C LYS A 65 -3.05 19.31 7.36
N ALA A 66 -4.24 19.22 6.78
CA ALA A 66 -4.46 18.71 5.44
C ALA A 66 -4.28 19.82 4.40
N ILE A 67 -3.59 19.51 3.30
CA ILE A 67 -3.52 20.31 2.09
C ILE A 67 -4.25 19.53 1.01
N ALA A 68 -5.34 20.09 0.51
CA ALA A 68 -6.20 19.46 -0.50
C ALA A 68 -6.03 20.18 -1.84
N THR A 69 -5.76 19.42 -2.92
CA THR A 69 -5.51 20.01 -4.25
C THR A 69 -5.86 19.00 -5.37
N ALA A 70 -6.16 19.49 -6.57
CA ALA A 70 -6.51 18.64 -7.73
C ALA A 70 -5.86 19.18 -9.04
N PRO A 71 -4.53 19.32 -9.12
CA PRO A 71 -3.87 19.98 -10.26
C PRO A 71 -3.97 19.18 -11.58
N GLN A 72 -4.28 17.89 -11.48
CA GLN A 72 -4.45 16.99 -12.64
C GLN A 72 -5.86 16.35 -12.68
N GLY A 73 -6.80 16.92 -11.93
CA GLY A 73 -8.20 16.49 -11.89
C GLY A 73 -8.55 15.54 -10.77
N SER A 74 -7.62 14.67 -10.33
CA SER A 74 -7.81 13.81 -9.15
C SER A 74 -7.67 14.61 -7.85
N ASN A 75 -8.58 14.38 -6.90
CA ASN A 75 -8.47 14.98 -5.57
C ASN A 75 -7.31 14.36 -4.80
N LEU A 76 -6.31 15.13 -4.48
CA LEU A 76 -5.14 14.73 -3.70
C LEU A 76 -5.18 15.37 -2.32
N ILE A 77 -4.88 14.58 -1.29
CA ILE A 77 -4.78 15.04 0.09
C ILE A 77 -3.38 14.74 0.61
N VAL A 78 -2.71 15.78 1.07
CA VAL A 78 -1.38 15.71 1.69
C VAL A 78 -1.48 16.19 3.13
N VAL A 79 -0.90 15.44 4.06
CA VAL A 79 -0.73 15.87 5.45
C VAL A 79 0.60 16.60 5.58
N LYS A 80 0.56 17.79 6.17
CA LYS A 80 1.76 18.49 6.61
C LYS A 80 1.85 18.46 8.13
N VAL A 81 2.94 17.90 8.64
CA VAL A 81 3.28 17.88 10.06
C VAL A 81 4.38 18.90 10.30
N GLU A 82 4.08 19.97 11.03
CA GLU A 82 5.05 21.00 11.45
C GLU A 82 5.59 20.65 12.85
N THR A 83 6.85 20.93 13.08
CA THR A 83 7.53 20.59 14.33
C THR A 83 7.88 21.82 15.17
N THR A 84 8.34 21.59 16.40
CA THR A 84 8.87 22.63 17.28
C THR A 84 10.22 23.17 16.79
N GLU A 85 10.90 22.46 15.88
CA GLU A 85 12.12 22.94 15.24
C GLU A 85 11.74 23.84 14.04
N PRO A 86 12.17 25.12 14.03
CA PRO A 86 11.84 26.03 12.97
C PRO A 86 12.30 25.55 11.58
N GLY A 87 11.38 25.53 10.62
CA GLY A 87 11.67 25.10 9.24
C GLY A 87 11.63 23.57 9.03
N LEU A 88 11.58 22.78 10.10
CA LEU A 88 11.46 21.31 9.97
C LEU A 88 9.98 20.91 9.95
N TYR A 89 9.56 20.30 8.85
CA TYR A 89 8.24 19.69 8.67
C TYR A 89 8.34 18.44 7.79
N GLY A 90 7.31 17.61 7.81
CA GLY A 90 7.18 16.48 6.92
C GLY A 90 5.86 16.51 6.15
N LEU A 91 5.86 15.79 5.03
CA LEU A 91 4.72 15.60 4.15
C LEU A 91 4.40 14.12 4.02
N GLY A 92 3.10 13.79 3.96
CA GLY A 92 2.63 12.41 3.73
C GLY A 92 1.36 12.37 2.90
N CYS A 93 1.20 11.31 2.13
CA CYS A 93 0.02 11.08 1.30
C CYS A 93 -1.15 10.55 2.13
N ALA A 94 -2.31 11.19 1.97
CA ALA A 94 -3.55 10.80 2.62
C ALA A 94 -4.71 10.76 1.60
N THR A 95 -4.41 10.36 0.36
CA THR A 95 -5.36 10.51 -0.73
C THR A 95 -6.36 9.36 -0.78
N PHE A 96 -7.63 9.69 -0.55
CA PHE A 96 -8.79 8.90 -0.94
C PHE A 96 -9.67 9.77 -1.82
N THR A 97 -9.43 9.73 -3.12
CA THR A 97 -9.99 10.65 -4.11
C THR A 97 -11.52 10.77 -4.04
N GLN A 98 -12.22 9.64 -3.87
CA GLN A 98 -13.69 9.60 -3.87
C GLN A 98 -14.32 10.16 -2.58
N ARG A 99 -13.56 10.27 -1.49
CA ARG A 99 -14.02 10.74 -0.18
C ARG A 99 -13.04 11.74 0.46
N ALA A 100 -12.38 12.53 -0.37
CA ALA A 100 -11.34 13.50 0.02
C ALA A 100 -11.77 14.41 1.18
N ALA A 101 -12.98 14.97 1.15
CA ALA A 101 -13.48 15.86 2.21
C ALA A 101 -13.61 15.14 3.58
N ALA A 102 -13.96 13.85 3.59
CA ALA A 102 -14.02 13.08 4.83
C ALA A 102 -12.62 12.87 5.43
N VAL A 103 -11.62 12.61 4.58
CA VAL A 103 -10.21 12.49 5.01
C VAL A 103 -9.68 13.82 5.55
N VAL A 104 -9.96 14.94 4.87
CA VAL A 104 -9.59 16.29 5.37
C VAL A 104 -10.17 16.54 6.75
N THR A 105 -11.44 16.17 6.97
CA THR A 105 -12.08 16.29 8.28
C THR A 105 -11.40 15.41 9.32
N ALA A 106 -11.11 14.15 8.99
CA ALA A 106 -10.43 13.24 9.90
C ALA A 106 -9.05 13.78 10.31
N ILE A 107 -8.28 14.34 9.37
CA ILE A 107 -6.97 14.93 9.65
C ILE A 107 -7.11 16.15 10.56
N ASN A 108 -7.89 17.15 10.14
CA ASN A 108 -7.90 18.46 10.80
C ASN A 108 -8.60 18.45 12.15
N SER A 109 -9.60 17.56 12.36
CA SER A 109 -10.39 17.52 13.58
C SER A 109 -9.82 16.61 14.67
N TYR A 110 -9.13 15.50 14.30
CA TYR A 110 -8.73 14.49 15.27
C TYR A 110 -7.23 14.36 15.48
N LEU A 111 -6.41 14.44 14.41
CA LEU A 111 -4.98 14.23 14.55
C LEU A 111 -4.27 15.29 15.43
N PRO A 112 -4.60 16.60 15.38
CA PRO A 112 -3.98 17.58 16.23
C PRO A 112 -4.15 17.28 17.73
N GLU A 113 -5.38 16.95 18.16
CA GLU A 113 -5.67 16.62 19.55
C GLU A 113 -4.87 15.42 20.05
N LEU A 114 -4.71 14.40 19.20
CA LEU A 114 -4.06 13.14 19.54
C LEU A 114 -2.52 13.19 19.47
N CYS A 115 -1.96 14.13 18.69
CA CYS A 115 -0.55 14.10 18.30
C CYS A 115 0.27 15.31 18.74
N ILE A 116 -0.31 16.49 18.90
CA ILE A 116 0.44 17.69 19.27
C ILE A 116 1.19 17.47 20.62
N GLY A 117 2.46 17.84 20.63
CA GLY A 117 3.34 17.68 21.79
C GLY A 117 4.05 16.34 21.89
N ARG A 118 3.71 15.36 21.01
CA ARG A 118 4.42 14.05 20.96
C ARG A 118 5.76 14.20 20.26
N ASP A 119 6.71 13.36 20.62
CA ASP A 119 8.03 13.29 20.00
C ASP A 119 7.93 12.68 18.60
N VAL A 120 8.45 13.39 17.58
CA VAL A 120 8.36 12.97 16.17
C VAL A 120 9.11 11.68 15.87
N ASP A 121 10.07 11.29 16.72
CA ASP A 121 10.89 10.09 16.50
C ASP A 121 10.18 8.79 16.89
N ASN A 122 9.11 8.86 17.68
CA ASN A 122 8.36 7.70 18.16
C ASN A 122 7.25 7.27 17.17
N ILE A 123 7.63 7.02 15.90
CA ILE A 123 6.70 6.75 14.82
C ILE A 123 5.79 5.55 15.15
N GLU A 124 6.36 4.42 15.59
CA GLU A 124 5.58 3.21 15.88
C GLU A 124 4.56 3.45 17.00
N ASP A 125 4.96 4.15 18.08
CA ASP A 125 4.06 4.47 19.20
C ASP A 125 2.94 5.41 18.77
N ILE A 126 3.24 6.43 17.96
CA ILE A 126 2.25 7.34 17.39
C ILE A 126 1.28 6.55 16.49
N TRP A 127 1.81 5.76 15.59
CA TRP A 127 1.01 4.96 14.65
C TRP A 127 0.02 4.04 15.39
N GLN A 128 0.52 3.24 16.34
CA GLN A 128 -0.31 2.30 17.10
C GLN A 128 -1.38 3.03 17.93
N SER A 129 -1.00 4.12 18.56
CA SER A 129 -1.91 4.90 19.41
C SER A 129 -3.05 5.53 18.58
N ILE A 130 -2.76 6.07 17.41
CA ILE A 130 -3.79 6.61 16.50
C ILE A 130 -4.67 5.50 15.93
N TYR A 131 -4.06 4.38 15.51
CA TYR A 131 -4.78 3.23 14.96
C TYR A 131 -5.84 2.68 15.94
N VAL A 132 -5.57 2.69 17.25
CA VAL A 132 -6.52 2.18 18.26
C VAL A 132 -7.37 3.26 18.93
N SER A 133 -7.13 4.55 18.66
CA SER A 133 -7.67 5.68 19.41
C SER A 133 -9.19 5.74 19.46
N SER A 134 -9.87 5.27 18.42
CA SER A 134 -11.34 5.34 18.31
C SER A 134 -12.06 4.04 18.66
N TYR A 135 -11.37 3.00 19.11
CA TYR A 135 -11.86 1.64 19.33
C TYR A 135 -12.28 0.93 18.02
N TRP A 136 -13.20 1.49 17.21
CA TRP A 136 -13.48 1.02 15.85
C TRP A 136 -12.41 1.49 14.89
N ARG A 137 -11.83 0.57 14.15
CA ARG A 137 -10.61 0.75 13.36
C ARG A 137 -10.81 0.38 11.92
N ASN A 138 -9.81 0.74 11.11
CA ASN A 138 -9.74 0.46 9.68
C ASN A 138 -10.68 1.31 8.83
N GLY A 139 -10.74 0.98 7.57
CA GLY A 139 -11.46 1.72 6.57
C GLY A 139 -10.62 2.84 5.94
N PRO A 140 -10.89 3.13 4.66
CA PRO A 140 -10.00 3.97 3.87
C PRO A 140 -9.90 5.41 4.38
N VAL A 141 -10.95 5.97 5.01
CA VAL A 141 -10.91 7.36 5.51
C VAL A 141 -9.91 7.52 6.66
N LEU A 142 -10.02 6.67 7.70
CA LEU A 142 -9.15 6.78 8.88
C LEU A 142 -7.72 6.34 8.56
N ASN A 143 -7.56 5.30 7.74
CA ASN A 143 -6.24 4.82 7.36
C ASN A 143 -5.50 5.82 6.46
N ASN A 144 -6.17 6.54 5.57
CA ASN A 144 -5.54 7.60 4.80
C ASN A 144 -5.07 8.75 5.70
N ALA A 145 -5.88 9.18 6.68
CA ALA A 145 -5.44 10.19 7.64
C ALA A 145 -4.20 9.72 8.43
N LEU A 146 -4.20 8.46 8.88
CA LEU A 146 -3.07 7.83 9.57
C LEU A 146 -1.84 7.72 8.65
N SER A 147 -2.02 7.37 7.37
CA SER A 147 -0.95 7.29 6.39
C SER A 147 -0.24 8.63 6.20
N GLY A 148 -1.01 9.69 6.00
CA GLY A 148 -0.42 11.01 5.84
C GLY A 148 0.41 11.45 7.05
N LEU A 149 -0.01 11.10 8.25
CA LEU A 149 0.77 11.32 9.47
C LEU A 149 2.04 10.46 9.49
N ASP A 150 1.91 9.15 9.21
CA ASP A 150 3.02 8.19 9.22
C ASP A 150 4.13 8.58 8.23
N GLU A 151 3.76 8.81 6.97
CA GLU A 151 4.70 9.22 5.93
C GLU A 151 5.37 10.55 6.26
N ALA A 152 4.62 11.51 6.81
CA ALA A 152 5.18 12.79 7.24
C ALA A 152 6.19 12.64 8.38
N LEU A 153 5.96 11.71 9.30
CA LEU A 153 6.93 11.42 10.38
C LEU A 153 8.19 10.73 9.83
N TRP A 154 8.06 9.83 8.87
CA TRP A 154 9.20 9.24 8.17
C TRP A 154 9.99 10.29 7.37
N ASP A 155 9.31 11.22 6.72
CA ASP A 155 9.92 12.36 6.02
C ASP A 155 10.72 13.25 6.99
N ILE A 156 10.13 13.60 8.15
CA ILE A 156 10.84 14.33 9.22
C ILE A 156 12.06 13.55 9.68
N LYS A 157 11.92 12.25 9.92
CA LYS A 157 13.02 11.40 10.40
C LYS A 157 14.17 11.36 9.40
N GLY A 158 13.86 11.24 8.10
CA GLY A 158 14.87 11.32 7.04
C GLY A 158 15.59 12.68 7.02
N LYS A 159 14.85 13.78 7.10
CA LYS A 159 15.40 15.14 7.15
C LYS A 159 16.31 15.34 8.37
N ARG A 160 15.88 14.89 9.55
CA ARG A 160 16.71 14.95 10.79
C ARG A 160 17.95 14.11 10.69
N ALA A 161 17.87 12.92 10.10
CA ALA A 161 19.01 12.05 9.91
C ALA A 161 19.93 12.49 8.75
N ASN A 162 19.53 13.51 8.01
CA ASN A 162 20.16 13.96 6.75
C ASN A 162 20.32 12.80 5.74
N MET A 163 19.28 11.98 5.60
CA MET A 163 19.25 10.80 4.73
C MET A 163 17.91 10.67 3.98
N PRO A 164 17.90 10.16 2.75
CA PRO A 164 16.66 9.70 2.11
C PRO A 164 16.01 8.58 2.93
N VAL A 165 14.67 8.52 2.93
CA VAL A 165 13.92 7.55 3.76
C VAL A 165 14.34 6.10 3.49
N TYR A 166 14.63 5.71 2.24
CA TYR A 166 15.07 4.34 1.95
C TYR A 166 16.31 3.92 2.73
N GLN A 167 17.21 4.84 3.10
CA GLN A 167 18.38 4.53 3.93
C GLN A 167 17.98 4.12 5.34
N LEU A 168 16.94 4.74 5.89
CA LEU A 168 16.40 4.37 7.21
C LEU A 168 15.64 3.05 7.19
N LEU A 169 15.13 2.65 6.02
CA LEU A 169 14.40 1.38 5.82
C LEU A 169 15.33 0.17 5.58
N GLY A 170 16.64 0.40 5.49
CA GLY A 170 17.65 -0.66 5.31
C GLY A 170 18.62 -0.44 4.15
N GLY A 171 18.49 0.67 3.42
CA GLY A 171 19.32 0.99 2.26
C GLY A 171 18.82 0.36 0.96
N LYS A 172 19.56 0.57 -0.13
CA LYS A 172 19.17 0.13 -1.47
C LYS A 172 19.36 -1.39 -1.66
N ALA A 173 18.27 -2.13 -1.84
CA ALA A 173 18.27 -3.50 -2.33
C ALA A 173 18.38 -3.56 -3.88
N ARG A 174 18.15 -2.44 -4.58
CA ARG A 174 18.24 -2.29 -6.06
C ARG A 174 18.64 -0.89 -6.45
N PHE A 175 19.08 -0.72 -7.70
CA PHE A 175 19.52 0.57 -8.22
C PHE A 175 18.46 1.29 -9.05
N ALA A 176 17.42 0.58 -9.51
CA ALA A 176 16.34 1.10 -10.32
C ALA A 176 15.03 0.40 -9.96
N ILE A 177 13.92 1.09 -10.14
CA ILE A 177 12.57 0.60 -9.85
C ILE A 177 11.85 0.41 -11.19
N PRO A 178 11.77 -0.84 -11.73
CA PRO A 178 11.00 -1.10 -12.93
C PRO A 178 9.53 -0.82 -12.69
N CYS A 179 8.88 -0.21 -13.68
CA CYS A 179 7.50 0.24 -13.61
C CYS A 179 6.68 -0.27 -14.79
N TYR A 180 5.38 -0.37 -14.57
CA TYR A 180 4.40 -0.47 -15.62
C TYR A 180 3.52 0.77 -15.69
N THR A 181 2.92 0.98 -16.85
CA THR A 181 1.88 1.99 -17.06
C THR A 181 0.77 1.41 -17.93
N HIS A 182 -0.29 2.17 -18.15
CA HIS A 182 -1.54 1.68 -18.71
C HIS A 182 -1.65 1.97 -20.20
N ALA A 183 -1.89 0.92 -21.00
CA ALA A 183 -2.33 1.00 -22.38
C ALA A 183 -3.85 0.83 -22.44
N GLY A 184 -4.53 1.78 -23.05
CA GLY A 184 -5.98 1.76 -23.21
C GLY A 184 -6.40 2.00 -24.65
N GLY A 185 -7.64 1.68 -24.96
CA GLY A 185 -8.26 1.87 -26.25
C GLY A 185 -9.71 1.36 -26.24
N ARG A 186 -10.46 1.71 -27.28
CA ARG A 186 -11.85 1.24 -27.44
C ARG A 186 -11.92 -0.12 -28.13
N THR A 187 -10.92 -0.43 -28.93
CA THR A 187 -10.79 -1.70 -29.65
C THR A 187 -9.48 -2.40 -29.29
N PRO A 188 -9.35 -3.71 -29.53
CA PRO A 188 -8.08 -4.42 -29.35
C PRO A 188 -6.91 -3.79 -30.13
N GLU A 189 -7.18 -3.27 -31.33
CA GLU A 189 -6.18 -2.60 -32.17
C GLU A 189 -5.68 -1.31 -31.53
N GLU A 190 -6.59 -0.45 -31.02
CA GLU A 190 -6.23 0.78 -30.32
C GLU A 190 -5.41 0.49 -29.04
N VAL A 191 -5.75 -0.58 -28.30
CA VAL A 191 -4.98 -1.02 -27.14
C VAL A 191 -3.59 -1.48 -27.57
N ALA A 192 -3.47 -2.23 -28.66
CA ALA A 192 -2.19 -2.68 -29.18
C ALA A 192 -1.31 -1.51 -29.65
N ASP A 193 -1.89 -0.49 -30.30
CA ASP A 193 -1.19 0.72 -30.70
C ASP A 193 -0.72 1.54 -29.49
N SER A 194 -1.58 1.64 -28.46
CA SER A 194 -1.23 2.27 -27.19
C SER A 194 -0.10 1.53 -26.46
N ALA A 195 -0.16 0.19 -26.42
CA ALA A 195 0.88 -0.66 -25.85
C ALA A 195 2.21 -0.48 -26.60
N GLN A 196 2.20 -0.49 -27.93
CA GLN A 196 3.39 -0.25 -28.74
C GLN A 196 4.02 1.12 -28.43
N SER A 197 3.20 2.17 -28.33
CA SER A 197 3.69 3.51 -27.96
C SER A 197 4.36 3.55 -26.58
N ILE A 198 3.89 2.75 -25.63
CA ILE A 198 4.48 2.63 -24.30
C ILE A 198 5.83 1.90 -24.38
N ILE A 199 5.90 0.81 -25.14
CA ILE A 199 7.12 0.03 -25.39
C ILE A 199 8.18 0.91 -26.07
N ASP A 200 7.80 1.72 -27.05
CA ASP A 200 8.69 2.64 -27.76
C ASP A 200 9.31 3.69 -26.82
N ARG A 201 8.63 4.02 -25.70
CA ARG A 201 9.17 4.85 -24.61
C ARG A 201 10.10 4.09 -23.65
N GLY A 202 10.33 2.80 -23.88
CA GLY A 202 11.26 1.96 -23.15
C GLY A 202 10.67 1.15 -21.99
N PHE A 203 9.34 1.11 -21.84
CA PHE A 203 8.69 0.25 -20.86
C PHE A 203 8.72 -1.21 -21.32
N LYS A 204 9.01 -2.11 -20.40
CA LYS A 204 8.96 -3.56 -20.60
C LYS A 204 7.67 -4.19 -20.06
N TYR A 205 6.94 -3.48 -19.22
CA TYR A 205 5.73 -3.93 -18.54
C TYR A 205 4.59 -2.99 -18.91
N VAL A 206 3.48 -3.55 -19.38
CA VAL A 206 2.32 -2.77 -19.85
C VAL A 206 1.04 -3.40 -19.36
N ARG A 207 0.23 -2.65 -18.60
CA ARG A 207 -1.12 -3.06 -18.25
C ARG A 207 -2.06 -2.72 -19.40
N ILE A 208 -2.65 -3.72 -20.01
CA ILE A 208 -3.55 -3.59 -21.16
C ILE A 208 -5.01 -3.60 -20.71
N GLN A 209 -5.79 -2.62 -21.16
CA GLN A 209 -7.18 -2.45 -20.73
C GLN A 209 -8.04 -1.92 -21.89
N GLN A 210 -9.08 -2.63 -22.28
CA GLN A 210 -10.03 -2.17 -23.30
C GLN A 210 -11.23 -1.50 -22.64
N GLY A 211 -11.60 -0.29 -23.11
CA GLY A 211 -12.78 0.44 -22.67
C GLY A 211 -12.70 1.07 -21.28
N GLY A 212 -11.50 1.16 -20.69
CA GLY A 212 -11.29 1.69 -19.35
C GLY A 212 -11.90 0.81 -18.25
N TYR A 213 -12.12 1.39 -17.08
CA TYR A 213 -12.75 0.69 -15.94
C TYR A 213 -14.28 0.68 -16.07
N GLY A 214 -14.79 0.07 -17.14
CA GLY A 214 -16.23 -0.08 -17.34
C GLY A 214 -16.98 1.19 -17.78
N ALA A 215 -16.26 2.29 -18.00
CA ALA A 215 -16.94 3.57 -18.11
C ALA A 215 -17.18 4.10 -19.52
N VAL A 216 -16.27 3.90 -20.47
CA VAL A 216 -16.40 4.51 -21.80
C VAL A 216 -15.70 3.66 -22.85
N GLY A 217 -16.42 3.17 -23.85
CA GLY A 217 -15.82 2.45 -24.96
C GLY A 217 -16.78 1.54 -25.70
N SER A 218 -16.28 0.79 -26.69
CA SER A 218 -17.07 -0.13 -27.51
C SER A 218 -17.72 -1.29 -26.73
N ILE A 219 -17.26 -1.59 -25.53
CA ILE A 219 -17.85 -2.61 -24.65
C ILE A 219 -18.95 -2.04 -23.75
N ASN A 220 -19.10 -0.73 -23.69
CA ASN A 220 -20.01 -0.02 -22.79
C ASN A 220 -20.99 0.81 -23.62
N GLN A 221 -21.88 0.14 -24.33
CA GLN A 221 -22.99 0.83 -24.99
C GLN A 221 -24.04 1.14 -23.93
N GLN A 222 -24.37 2.43 -23.80
CA GLN A 222 -25.50 2.84 -23.00
C GLN A 222 -26.77 2.23 -23.58
N PRO A 223 -27.52 1.42 -22.81
CA PRO A 223 -28.80 0.90 -23.28
C PRO A 223 -29.77 2.04 -23.58
N ASP A 224 -30.63 1.89 -24.60
CA ASP A 224 -31.68 2.86 -24.84
C ASP A 224 -32.83 2.70 -23.83
N PHE A 225 -32.61 3.24 -22.63
CA PHE A 225 -33.61 3.25 -21.55
C PHE A 225 -34.66 4.36 -21.69
N LYS A 226 -34.68 5.15 -22.75
CA LYS A 226 -35.71 6.18 -22.94
C LYS A 226 -37.11 5.61 -22.92
N THR A 227 -37.27 4.34 -23.28
CA THR A 227 -38.54 3.61 -23.21
C THR A 227 -38.85 2.99 -21.87
N ALA A 228 -37.87 2.81 -20.94
CA ALA A 228 -38.07 2.09 -19.69
C ALA A 228 -38.09 2.98 -18.44
N GLY A 229 -37.72 4.26 -18.55
CA GLY A 229 -37.74 5.21 -17.42
C GLY A 229 -36.73 4.94 -16.32
N PHE A 230 -35.73 4.10 -16.56
CA PHE A 230 -34.68 3.73 -15.62
C PHE A 230 -33.32 4.26 -16.09
N GLY A 231 -32.49 4.69 -15.13
CA GLY A 231 -31.13 5.11 -15.34
C GLY A 231 -30.96 6.62 -15.42
N GLY A 232 -29.93 7.14 -14.75
CA GLY A 232 -29.47 8.50 -14.91
C GLY A 232 -28.68 8.65 -16.20
N GLU A 233 -28.80 9.79 -16.88
CA GLU A 233 -28.00 10.12 -18.10
C GLU A 233 -26.47 10.12 -17.85
N THR A 234 -26.05 10.04 -16.58
CA THR A 234 -24.65 10.15 -16.15
C THR A 234 -24.04 8.82 -15.69
N ASP A 235 -24.81 7.71 -15.68
CA ASP A 235 -24.28 6.43 -15.21
C ASP A 235 -23.43 5.77 -16.30
N ASN A 236 -22.38 5.09 -15.88
CA ASN A 236 -21.55 4.25 -16.73
C ASN A 236 -22.17 2.86 -16.82
N TYR A 237 -22.09 2.22 -17.97
CA TYR A 237 -22.63 0.89 -18.19
C TYR A 237 -21.53 -0.08 -18.61
N MET A 238 -21.61 -1.32 -18.17
CA MET A 238 -20.73 -2.40 -18.56
C MET A 238 -21.52 -3.65 -18.91
N ASN A 239 -21.26 -4.19 -20.09
CA ASN A 239 -21.73 -5.52 -20.49
C ASN A 239 -20.66 -6.56 -20.19
N GLU A 240 -20.83 -7.32 -19.11
CA GLU A 240 -19.89 -8.35 -18.64
C GLU A 240 -19.59 -9.40 -19.73
N ARG A 241 -20.59 -9.79 -20.53
CA ARG A 241 -20.42 -10.80 -21.58
C ARG A 241 -19.59 -10.29 -22.75
N VAL A 242 -19.73 -9.02 -23.09
CA VAL A 242 -18.87 -8.37 -24.10
C VAL A 242 -17.45 -8.26 -23.59
N TYR A 243 -17.27 -7.83 -22.35
CA TYR A 243 -15.97 -7.76 -21.69
C TYR A 243 -15.24 -9.11 -21.71
N LEU A 244 -15.87 -10.17 -21.21
CA LEU A 244 -15.30 -11.52 -21.16
C LEU A 244 -14.87 -12.07 -22.54
N LYS A 245 -15.55 -11.65 -23.61
CA LYS A 245 -15.19 -12.05 -24.99
C LYS A 245 -14.12 -11.16 -25.61
N SER A 246 -14.00 -9.91 -25.16
CA SER A 246 -13.06 -8.94 -25.73
C SER A 246 -11.65 -9.09 -25.16
N VAL A 247 -11.50 -9.44 -23.88
CA VAL A 247 -10.20 -9.51 -23.22
C VAL A 247 -9.25 -10.54 -23.87
N PRO A 248 -9.65 -11.79 -24.17
CA PRO A 248 -8.75 -12.72 -24.86
C PRO A 248 -8.35 -12.22 -26.27
N LYS A 249 -9.27 -11.54 -27.00
CA LYS A 249 -8.96 -10.95 -28.30
C LYS A 249 -7.97 -9.79 -28.18
N MET A 250 -8.08 -9.00 -27.11
CA MET A 250 -7.13 -7.93 -26.81
C MET A 250 -5.73 -8.50 -26.56
N PHE A 251 -5.59 -9.55 -25.74
CA PHE A 251 -4.32 -10.23 -25.52
C PHE A 251 -3.72 -10.76 -26.82
N ASP A 252 -4.52 -11.45 -27.63
CA ASP A 252 -4.10 -11.96 -28.96
C ASP A 252 -3.58 -10.84 -29.86
N MET A 253 -4.33 -9.73 -29.94
CA MET A 253 -3.94 -8.58 -30.78
C MET A 253 -2.66 -7.92 -30.29
N VAL A 254 -2.53 -7.70 -28.97
CA VAL A 254 -1.33 -7.09 -28.39
C VAL A 254 -0.11 -7.99 -28.56
N ARG A 255 -0.22 -9.31 -28.35
CA ARG A 255 0.87 -10.27 -28.60
C ARG A 255 1.29 -10.28 -30.07
N LYS A 256 0.35 -10.26 -31.01
CA LYS A 256 0.64 -10.18 -32.46
C LYS A 256 1.35 -8.89 -32.84
N ARG A 257 1.01 -7.76 -32.21
CA ARG A 257 1.60 -6.45 -32.49
C ARG A 257 2.94 -6.22 -31.81
N CYS A 258 3.02 -6.53 -30.51
CA CYS A 258 4.12 -6.17 -29.63
C CYS A 258 5.11 -7.33 -29.38
N GLY A 259 4.78 -8.57 -29.74
CA GLY A 259 5.63 -9.75 -29.52
C GLY A 259 5.55 -10.30 -28.10
N GLU A 260 6.47 -11.24 -27.82
CA GLU A 260 6.51 -12.00 -26.56
C GLU A 260 7.44 -11.37 -25.51
N ASP A 261 8.33 -10.45 -25.90
CA ASP A 261 9.34 -9.86 -25.01
C ASP A 261 8.78 -8.80 -24.03
N VAL A 262 7.54 -8.37 -24.26
CA VAL A 262 6.85 -7.43 -23.37
C VAL A 262 6.02 -8.18 -22.34
N GLU A 263 6.13 -7.76 -21.09
CA GLU A 263 5.35 -8.30 -19.98
C GLU A 263 3.96 -7.64 -19.93
N LEU A 264 2.91 -8.41 -20.12
CA LEU A 264 1.52 -7.92 -20.16
C LEU A 264 0.83 -8.13 -18.81
N LEU A 265 0.17 -7.10 -18.32
CA LEU A 265 -0.66 -7.12 -17.14
C LEU A 265 -2.10 -6.81 -17.54
N HIS A 266 -3.06 -7.30 -16.77
CA HIS A 266 -4.47 -6.97 -16.95
C HIS A 266 -5.18 -6.95 -15.61
N ASP A 267 -6.09 -6.01 -15.45
CA ASP A 267 -6.86 -5.80 -14.25
C ASP A 267 -8.33 -6.15 -14.50
N ILE A 268 -8.83 -7.17 -13.81
CA ILE A 268 -10.24 -7.54 -13.83
C ILE A 268 -11.06 -6.56 -13.00
N HIS A 269 -10.44 -5.96 -11.97
CA HIS A 269 -11.04 -4.94 -11.10
C HIS A 269 -12.35 -5.42 -10.46
N GLU A 270 -12.40 -6.69 -10.03
CA GLU A 270 -13.53 -7.39 -9.38
C GLU A 270 -14.90 -7.27 -10.11
N ARG A 271 -14.92 -6.85 -11.39
CA ARG A 271 -16.14 -6.46 -12.13
C ARG A 271 -17.02 -7.61 -12.58
N VAL A 272 -16.51 -8.83 -12.61
CA VAL A 272 -17.25 -10.00 -13.07
C VAL A 272 -17.45 -11.02 -11.94
N GLN A 273 -18.39 -11.94 -12.14
CA GLN A 273 -18.61 -12.99 -11.15
C GLN A 273 -17.37 -13.89 -10.99
N PRO A 274 -17.10 -14.47 -9.81
CA PRO A 274 -15.88 -15.24 -9.56
C PRO A 274 -15.63 -16.37 -10.57
N MET A 275 -16.66 -17.11 -10.97
CA MET A 275 -16.48 -18.18 -11.98
C MET A 275 -16.15 -17.62 -13.38
N ASP A 276 -16.68 -16.47 -13.72
CA ASP A 276 -16.36 -15.81 -15.00
C ASP A 276 -14.91 -15.30 -14.98
N ALA A 277 -14.43 -14.75 -13.85
CA ALA A 277 -13.04 -14.36 -13.67
C ALA A 277 -12.09 -15.57 -13.81
N ILE A 278 -12.39 -16.70 -13.16
CA ILE A 278 -11.60 -17.94 -13.28
C ILE A 278 -11.54 -18.38 -14.74
N ASN A 279 -12.67 -18.40 -15.44
CA ASN A 279 -12.74 -18.78 -16.84
C ASN A 279 -11.97 -17.81 -17.74
N LEU A 280 -12.03 -16.51 -17.47
CA LEU A 280 -11.27 -15.51 -18.20
C LEU A 280 -9.76 -15.71 -18.03
N ILE A 281 -9.30 -15.91 -16.80
CA ILE A 281 -7.88 -16.15 -16.50
C ILE A 281 -7.37 -17.39 -17.27
N LYS A 282 -8.13 -18.47 -17.30
CA LYS A 282 -7.77 -19.65 -18.10
C LYS A 282 -7.69 -19.36 -19.61
N GLN A 283 -8.54 -18.47 -20.13
CA GLN A 283 -8.52 -18.10 -21.55
C GLN A 283 -7.31 -17.24 -21.90
N VAL A 284 -6.78 -16.45 -20.97
CA VAL A 284 -5.60 -15.61 -21.19
C VAL A 284 -4.27 -16.27 -20.78
N GLU A 285 -4.31 -17.41 -20.09
CA GLU A 285 -3.11 -18.17 -19.69
C GLU A 285 -2.15 -18.47 -20.85
N PRO A 286 -2.61 -18.84 -22.08
CA PRO A 286 -1.70 -19.05 -23.20
C PRO A 286 -0.87 -17.83 -23.64
N TYR A 287 -1.30 -16.63 -23.26
CA TYR A 287 -0.59 -15.38 -23.54
C TYR A 287 0.44 -15.02 -22.46
N GLN A 288 0.61 -15.85 -21.44
CA GLN A 288 1.59 -15.71 -20.35
C GLN A 288 1.61 -14.29 -19.74
N PRO A 289 0.51 -13.84 -19.13
CA PRO A 289 0.50 -12.53 -18.48
C PRO A 289 1.48 -12.51 -17.30
N PHE A 290 2.13 -11.37 -17.09
CA PHE A 290 3.00 -11.14 -15.93
C PHE A 290 2.22 -11.28 -14.63
N PHE A 291 1.02 -10.73 -14.56
CA PHE A 291 -0.02 -11.06 -13.59
C PHE A 291 -1.42 -10.63 -14.07
N ILE A 292 -2.42 -11.24 -13.47
CA ILE A 292 -3.81 -10.73 -13.51
C ILE A 292 -4.13 -10.12 -12.14
N GLU A 293 -4.68 -8.91 -12.17
CA GLU A 293 -4.98 -8.09 -11.01
C GLU A 293 -6.45 -8.21 -10.62
N ASP A 294 -6.71 -8.17 -9.31
CA ASP A 294 -8.01 -8.12 -8.64
C ASP A 294 -9.11 -8.97 -9.31
N PRO A 295 -8.89 -10.30 -9.44
CA PRO A 295 -9.89 -11.18 -10.03
C PRO A 295 -11.18 -11.26 -9.21
N PHE A 296 -11.09 -11.04 -7.90
CA PHE A 296 -12.20 -11.09 -6.95
C PHE A 296 -12.12 -9.96 -5.95
N SER A 297 -13.27 -9.57 -5.41
CA SER A 297 -13.32 -8.63 -4.29
C SER A 297 -12.83 -9.26 -2.99
N PRO A 298 -12.46 -8.43 -1.99
CA PRO A 298 -12.10 -8.92 -0.65
C PRO A 298 -13.19 -9.77 0.02
N GLU A 299 -14.46 -9.53 -0.31
CA GLU A 299 -15.59 -10.33 0.20
C GLU A 299 -15.63 -11.74 -0.38
N ASN A 300 -14.91 -11.99 -1.47
CA ASN A 300 -14.88 -13.26 -2.20
C ASN A 300 -13.55 -14.03 -2.04
N MET A 301 -12.79 -13.79 -0.98
CA MET A 301 -11.47 -14.40 -0.75
C MET A 301 -11.45 -15.93 -0.80
N SER A 302 -12.56 -16.59 -0.45
CA SER A 302 -12.67 -18.06 -0.52
C SER A 302 -12.48 -18.64 -1.93
N TRP A 303 -12.77 -17.86 -2.98
CA TRP A 303 -12.63 -18.27 -4.38
C TRP A 303 -11.18 -18.38 -4.84
N PHE A 304 -10.23 -17.73 -4.16
CA PHE A 304 -8.80 -17.83 -4.50
C PHE A 304 -8.27 -19.27 -4.39
N LYS A 305 -8.79 -20.08 -3.44
CA LYS A 305 -8.41 -21.49 -3.33
C LYS A 305 -8.79 -22.27 -4.58
N GLN A 306 -9.99 -22.00 -5.14
CA GLN A 306 -10.43 -22.65 -6.39
C GLN A 306 -9.63 -22.11 -7.59
N LEU A 307 -9.35 -20.83 -7.64
CA LEU A 307 -8.53 -20.22 -8.69
C LEU A 307 -7.16 -20.91 -8.76
N ARG A 308 -6.47 -21.05 -7.62
CA ARG A 308 -5.15 -21.70 -7.55
C ARG A 308 -5.13 -23.17 -7.97
N GLN A 309 -6.26 -23.85 -7.89
CA GLN A 309 -6.40 -25.23 -8.40
C GLN A 309 -6.59 -25.29 -9.91
N THR A 310 -6.88 -24.19 -10.56
CA THR A 310 -7.28 -24.15 -11.99
C THR A 310 -6.27 -23.49 -12.90
N THR A 311 -5.35 -22.67 -12.38
CA THR A 311 -4.36 -21.92 -13.19
C THR A 311 -3.07 -21.67 -12.43
N THR A 312 -1.98 -21.51 -13.17
CA THR A 312 -0.66 -21.08 -12.68
C THR A 312 -0.37 -19.61 -13.02
N VAL A 313 -1.30 -18.90 -13.64
CA VAL A 313 -1.15 -17.46 -13.92
C VAL A 313 -0.87 -16.71 -12.62
N PRO A 314 0.18 -15.86 -12.56
CA PRO A 314 0.44 -15.05 -11.39
C PRO A 314 -0.71 -14.08 -11.11
N ILE A 315 -1.05 -13.92 -9.83
CA ILE A 315 -2.15 -13.08 -9.36
C ILE A 315 -1.62 -11.95 -8.51
N ALA A 316 -2.09 -10.74 -8.79
CA ALA A 316 -1.89 -9.56 -7.96
C ALA A 316 -3.22 -9.20 -7.26
N MET A 317 -3.15 -8.86 -5.97
CA MET A 317 -4.35 -8.51 -5.20
C MET A 317 -4.00 -7.51 -4.11
N GLY A 318 -4.93 -6.61 -3.79
CA GLY A 318 -4.85 -5.90 -2.53
C GLY A 318 -5.09 -4.40 -2.53
N GLU A 319 -5.42 -3.75 -3.64
CA GLU A 319 -5.70 -2.30 -3.64
C GLU A 319 -6.90 -1.93 -2.76
N LEU A 320 -7.86 -2.84 -2.61
CA LEU A 320 -9.04 -2.67 -1.77
C LEU A 320 -8.81 -3.04 -0.30
N PHE A 321 -7.68 -3.68 0.03
CA PHE A 321 -7.35 -4.00 1.41
C PHE A 321 -7.02 -2.75 2.21
N ASN A 322 -7.61 -2.65 3.39
CA ASN A 322 -7.32 -1.56 4.32
C ASN A 322 -7.06 -2.05 5.76
N ASN A 323 -6.81 -3.34 5.91
CA ASN A 323 -6.43 -3.97 7.16
C ASN A 323 -5.36 -5.04 6.93
N ILE A 324 -4.28 -5.00 7.70
CA ILE A 324 -3.18 -5.97 7.63
C ILE A 324 -3.64 -7.43 7.78
N ASN A 325 -4.77 -7.67 8.44
CA ASN A 325 -5.30 -9.03 8.62
C ASN A 325 -5.99 -9.58 7.37
N GLU A 326 -6.37 -8.74 6.39
CA GLU A 326 -7.05 -9.18 5.18
C GLU A 326 -6.13 -9.98 4.25
N PHE A 327 -4.84 -9.67 4.22
CA PHE A 327 -3.87 -10.36 3.35
C PHE A 327 -2.95 -11.36 4.07
N LYS A 328 -2.98 -11.43 5.40
CA LYS A 328 -2.15 -12.37 6.16
C LYS A 328 -2.45 -13.83 5.80
N GLU A 329 -3.70 -14.26 5.88
CA GLU A 329 -4.11 -15.62 5.54
C GLU A 329 -3.87 -15.95 4.06
N PRO A 330 -4.27 -15.10 3.09
CA PRO A 330 -3.97 -15.32 1.69
C PRO A 330 -2.48 -15.45 1.37
N MET A 331 -1.61 -14.67 1.99
CA MET A 331 -0.15 -14.80 1.82
C MET A 331 0.35 -16.15 2.31
N VAL A 332 0.00 -16.52 3.55
CA VAL A 332 0.43 -17.80 4.18
C VAL A 332 -0.03 -18.99 3.36
N ASN A 333 -1.18 -18.92 2.70
CA ASN A 333 -1.73 -19.97 1.86
C ASN A 333 -1.34 -19.86 0.37
N HIS A 334 -0.43 -18.95 -0.01
CA HIS A 334 0.02 -18.70 -1.38
C HIS A 334 -1.13 -18.49 -2.38
N LEU A 335 -2.13 -17.70 -1.99
CA LEU A 335 -3.33 -17.47 -2.81
C LEU A 335 -3.11 -16.39 -3.88
N PHE A 336 -2.09 -15.54 -3.72
CA PHE A 336 -1.63 -14.59 -4.73
C PHE A 336 -0.08 -14.50 -4.71
N ASP A 337 0.50 -13.93 -5.75
CA ASP A 337 1.95 -13.84 -5.96
C ASP A 337 2.48 -12.42 -5.72
N TYR A 338 1.62 -11.42 -5.91
CA TYR A 338 1.93 -10.02 -5.72
C TYR A 338 0.93 -9.36 -4.79
N ILE A 339 1.43 -8.69 -3.74
CA ILE A 339 0.61 -7.86 -2.87
C ILE A 339 0.56 -6.43 -3.41
N ARG A 340 -0.64 -5.95 -3.69
CA ARG A 340 -0.92 -4.69 -4.37
C ARG A 340 -1.65 -3.69 -3.51
N CYS A 341 -1.27 -3.58 -2.24
CA CYS A 341 -1.90 -2.61 -1.34
C CYS A 341 -1.72 -1.17 -1.83
N HIS A 342 -2.73 -0.36 -1.60
CA HIS A 342 -2.62 1.09 -1.67
C HIS A 342 -2.00 1.59 -0.35
N VAL A 343 -0.75 2.04 -0.38
CA VAL A 343 0.05 2.33 0.83
C VAL A 343 -0.67 3.30 1.77
N SER A 344 -1.30 4.34 1.23
CA SER A 344 -2.03 5.26 2.09
C SER A 344 -3.33 4.67 2.67
N GLN A 345 -3.98 3.70 2.03
CA GLN A 345 -5.19 3.07 2.57
C GLN A 345 -4.90 2.01 3.64
N ILE A 346 -3.66 1.54 3.74
CA ILE A 346 -3.23 0.63 4.82
C ILE A 346 -2.53 1.34 5.97
N GLY A 347 -2.38 2.66 5.92
CA GLY A 347 -1.85 3.47 7.00
C GLY A 347 -0.38 3.90 6.86
N GLY A 348 0.21 3.86 5.65
CA GLY A 348 1.51 4.46 5.35
C GLY A 348 2.70 3.49 5.26
N ILE A 349 3.91 4.02 5.40
CA ILE A 349 5.18 3.30 5.27
C ILE A 349 5.34 2.23 6.37
N THR A 350 4.98 2.55 7.60
CA THR A 350 5.12 1.64 8.75
C THR A 350 4.41 0.31 8.53
N PRO A 351 3.11 0.24 8.20
CA PRO A 351 2.46 -1.03 7.90
C PRO A 351 2.92 -1.62 6.56
N ALA A 352 3.22 -0.82 5.53
CA ALA A 352 3.71 -1.32 4.25
C ALA A 352 5.01 -2.12 4.41
N MET A 353 5.93 -1.65 5.22
CA MET A 353 7.17 -2.38 5.54
C MET A 353 6.90 -3.71 6.26
N LYS A 354 5.92 -3.74 7.19
CA LYS A 354 5.52 -4.99 7.87
C LYS A 354 4.94 -6.00 6.86
N ILE A 355 4.12 -5.53 5.93
CA ILE A 355 3.54 -6.34 4.85
C ILE A 355 4.61 -6.88 3.91
N ALA A 356 5.52 -6.03 3.45
CA ALA A 356 6.62 -6.42 2.58
C ALA A 356 7.49 -7.50 3.25
N ARG A 357 7.86 -7.31 4.53
CA ARG A 357 8.66 -8.29 5.29
C ARG A 357 7.91 -9.61 5.51
N LEU A 358 6.60 -9.57 5.74
CA LEU A 358 5.78 -10.79 5.79
C LEU A 358 5.79 -11.49 4.43
N GLY A 359 5.55 -10.76 3.34
CA GLY A 359 5.54 -11.29 1.97
C GLY A 359 6.87 -11.96 1.58
N GLU A 360 8.00 -11.42 2.04
CA GLU A 360 9.33 -12.00 1.81
C GLU A 360 9.43 -13.46 2.30
N TRP A 361 8.87 -13.78 3.47
CA TRP A 361 8.88 -15.13 4.03
C TRP A 361 8.01 -16.13 3.26
N PHE A 362 7.02 -15.64 2.52
CA PHE A 362 6.07 -16.46 1.75
C PHE A 362 6.27 -16.33 0.23
N ASN A 363 7.40 -15.74 -0.23
CA ASN A 363 7.71 -15.50 -1.64
C ASN A 363 6.64 -14.67 -2.37
N VAL A 364 5.91 -13.82 -1.66
CA VAL A 364 5.01 -12.83 -2.24
C VAL A 364 5.78 -11.54 -2.49
N ARG A 365 5.69 -11.02 -3.71
CA ARG A 365 6.36 -9.78 -4.11
C ARG A 365 5.46 -8.57 -3.90
N THR A 366 6.06 -7.39 -3.76
CA THR A 366 5.32 -6.13 -3.68
C THR A 366 5.05 -5.56 -5.08
N ALA A 367 3.86 -4.97 -5.25
CA ALA A 367 3.46 -4.26 -6.47
C ALA A 367 2.47 -3.15 -6.08
N TRP A 368 2.94 -2.13 -5.34
CA TRP A 368 2.05 -1.13 -4.74
C TRP A 368 1.15 -0.45 -5.76
N HIS A 369 -0.13 -0.30 -5.39
CA HIS A 369 -1.10 0.44 -6.17
C HIS A 369 -0.70 1.91 -6.24
N GLY A 370 -0.43 2.43 -7.43
CA GLY A 370 0.14 3.76 -7.65
C GLY A 370 -0.39 4.47 -8.91
N PRO A 371 -1.72 4.55 -9.12
CA PRO A 371 -2.31 5.29 -10.24
C PRO A 371 -2.35 6.82 -9.99
N GLY A 372 -3.07 7.54 -10.84
CA GLY A 372 -3.16 9.00 -10.80
C GLY A 372 -3.91 9.59 -9.60
N ASP A 373 -4.45 8.78 -8.73
CA ASP A 373 -5.07 9.17 -7.46
C ASP A 373 -4.13 9.04 -6.25
N VAL A 374 -2.84 8.80 -6.49
CA VAL A 374 -1.77 8.90 -5.48
C VAL A 374 -1.00 10.20 -5.71
N SER A 375 -0.76 10.97 -4.64
CA SER A 375 0.03 12.21 -4.76
C SER A 375 1.52 11.92 -5.06
N PRO A 376 2.28 12.87 -5.61
CA PRO A 376 3.72 12.72 -5.78
C PRO A 376 4.47 12.37 -4.48
N VAL A 377 3.96 12.80 -3.31
CA VAL A 377 4.50 12.40 -2.00
C VAL A 377 4.31 10.91 -1.78
N GLY A 378 3.12 10.36 -2.07
CA GLY A 378 2.85 8.93 -1.96
C GLY A 378 3.66 8.10 -2.97
N HIS A 379 3.80 8.57 -4.21
CA HIS A 379 4.70 7.92 -5.18
C HIS A 379 6.17 7.89 -4.72
N ALA A 380 6.62 8.95 -4.05
CA ALA A 380 7.96 8.95 -3.44
C ALA A 380 8.04 7.94 -2.30
N ALA A 381 7.02 7.87 -1.43
CA ALA A 381 6.96 6.87 -0.36
C ALA A 381 7.02 5.44 -0.92
N HIS A 382 6.25 5.13 -1.98
CA HIS A 382 6.32 3.84 -2.69
C HIS A 382 7.74 3.57 -3.18
N ALA A 383 8.35 4.51 -3.88
CA ALA A 383 9.69 4.36 -4.44
C ALA A 383 10.78 4.14 -3.36
N HIS A 384 10.66 4.80 -2.20
CA HIS A 384 11.55 4.55 -1.07
C HIS A 384 11.39 3.15 -0.48
N ILE A 385 10.16 2.66 -0.35
CA ILE A 385 9.89 1.27 0.05
C ILE A 385 10.47 0.30 -0.98
N ASP A 386 10.18 0.52 -2.27
CA ASP A 386 10.64 -0.33 -3.37
C ASP A 386 12.15 -0.45 -3.45
N LEU A 387 12.87 0.64 -3.18
CA LEU A 387 14.34 0.60 -3.12
C LEU A 387 14.86 -0.25 -1.97
N ALA A 388 14.13 -0.31 -0.84
CA ALA A 388 14.60 -0.92 0.40
C ALA A 388 14.18 -2.40 0.59
N VAL A 389 13.05 -2.83 0.00
CA VAL A 389 12.56 -4.20 0.19
C VAL A 389 13.18 -5.17 -0.82
N TRP A 390 13.55 -6.37 -0.36
CA TRP A 390 14.17 -7.37 -1.25
C TRP A 390 13.16 -8.00 -2.21
N ASN A 391 11.96 -8.28 -1.74
CA ASN A 391 10.90 -8.98 -2.48
C ASN A 391 10.06 -8.07 -3.39
N PHE A 392 10.63 -6.98 -3.86
CA PHE A 392 9.99 -6.11 -4.85
C PHE A 392 9.65 -6.87 -6.14
N GLY A 393 8.48 -6.60 -6.72
CA GLY A 393 8.04 -7.13 -8.01
C GLY A 393 8.04 -6.07 -9.09
N ILE A 394 7.10 -5.15 -9.03
CA ILE A 394 6.89 -4.09 -10.03
C ILE A 394 6.20 -2.89 -9.37
N GLN A 395 6.43 -1.66 -9.87
CA GLN A 395 5.72 -0.47 -9.42
C GLN A 395 4.76 0.03 -10.49
N GLU A 396 3.53 0.29 -10.09
CA GLU A 396 2.59 1.06 -10.91
C GLU A 396 3.01 2.53 -10.95
N ALA A 397 3.03 3.13 -12.14
CA ALA A 397 3.51 4.48 -12.29
C ALA A 397 2.68 5.31 -13.27
N VAL A 398 2.59 6.59 -12.98
CA VAL A 398 1.94 7.60 -13.81
C VAL A 398 2.90 8.73 -14.16
N SER A 399 2.57 9.49 -15.20
CA SER A 399 3.30 10.71 -15.55
C SER A 399 2.69 11.90 -14.82
N PHE A 400 3.55 12.75 -14.26
CA PHE A 400 3.15 14.01 -13.64
C PHE A 400 3.12 15.12 -14.68
N SER A 401 1.99 15.81 -14.81
CA SER A 401 1.85 17.01 -15.66
C SER A 401 2.68 18.19 -15.14
N ASP A 402 2.88 19.18 -15.96
CA ASP A 402 3.61 20.39 -15.55
C ASP A 402 2.90 21.11 -14.39
N LYS A 403 1.56 21.16 -14.39
CA LYS A 403 0.79 21.69 -13.26
C LYS A 403 1.04 20.88 -11.96
N MET A 404 1.16 19.56 -12.06
CA MET A 404 1.51 18.74 -10.91
C MET A 404 2.90 19.08 -10.40
N LYS A 405 3.89 19.30 -11.28
CA LYS A 405 5.26 19.66 -10.92
C LYS A 405 5.39 21.10 -10.40
N GLU A 406 4.48 22.00 -10.79
CA GLU A 406 4.39 23.36 -10.21
C GLU A 406 3.90 23.32 -8.75
N VAL A 407 2.95 22.40 -8.46
CA VAL A 407 2.44 22.18 -7.11
C VAL A 407 3.41 21.39 -6.25
N PHE A 408 4.01 20.33 -6.83
CA PHE A 408 4.91 19.42 -6.13
C PHE A 408 6.32 19.48 -6.74
N THR A 409 7.28 19.97 -5.98
CA THR A 409 8.69 19.95 -6.38
C THR A 409 9.36 18.65 -5.95
N GLY A 410 10.34 18.17 -6.71
CA GLY A 410 11.07 16.94 -6.37
C GLY A 410 10.30 15.64 -6.66
N CYS A 411 9.26 15.67 -7.50
CA CYS A 411 8.53 14.47 -7.90
C CYS A 411 9.47 13.36 -8.37
N PRO A 412 9.15 12.08 -8.09
CA PRO A 412 9.84 10.96 -8.71
C PRO A 412 9.90 11.11 -10.23
N THR A 413 11.00 10.71 -10.83
CA THR A 413 11.21 10.82 -12.27
C THR A 413 11.14 9.46 -12.95
N MET A 414 10.61 9.45 -14.18
CA MET A 414 10.49 8.26 -15.00
C MET A 414 11.44 8.34 -16.20
N ASN A 415 12.26 7.32 -16.38
CA ASN A 415 13.14 7.19 -17.54
C ASN A 415 13.08 5.76 -18.07
N LYS A 416 12.62 5.60 -19.32
CA LYS A 416 12.55 4.31 -20.03
C LYS A 416 11.93 3.17 -19.18
N GLY A 417 10.81 3.46 -18.50
CA GLY A 417 10.12 2.47 -17.68
C GLY A 417 10.74 2.21 -16.29
N TYR A 418 11.70 3.04 -15.86
CA TYR A 418 12.30 2.97 -14.53
C TYR A 418 12.06 4.26 -13.76
N MET A 419 11.56 4.12 -12.53
CA MET A 419 11.38 5.24 -11.60
C MET A 419 12.64 5.44 -10.77
N SER A 420 12.90 6.70 -10.46
CA SER A 420 13.93 7.11 -9.50
C SER A 420 13.44 8.25 -8.61
N VAL A 421 13.94 8.29 -7.39
CA VAL A 421 13.79 9.40 -6.45
C VAL A 421 15.06 10.25 -6.46
N ASN A 422 14.95 11.49 -6.00
CA ASN A 422 16.14 12.29 -5.71
C ASN A 422 16.81 11.83 -4.41
N GLU A 423 18.06 12.22 -4.21
CA GLU A 423 18.88 11.79 -3.05
C GLU A 423 18.82 12.76 -1.87
N VAL A 424 17.85 13.71 -1.87
CA VAL A 424 17.72 14.66 -0.77
C VAL A 424 17.11 13.99 0.48
N PRO A 425 17.41 14.52 1.68
CA PRO A 425 16.86 13.96 2.92
C PRO A 425 15.35 13.94 2.96
N GLY A 426 14.79 12.91 3.58
CA GLY A 426 13.35 12.67 3.68
C GLY A 426 12.80 11.90 2.47
N LEU A 427 11.56 12.21 2.07
CA LEU A 427 10.91 11.67 0.87
C LEU A 427 11.35 12.38 -0.42
N GLY A 428 11.99 13.54 -0.30
CA GLY A 428 12.50 14.28 -1.44
C GLY A 428 11.47 15.08 -2.22
N VAL A 429 10.22 15.13 -1.78
CA VAL A 429 9.12 15.87 -2.41
C VAL A 429 8.66 16.98 -1.49
N ASP A 430 8.43 18.17 -2.06
CA ASP A 430 7.84 19.29 -1.34
C ASP A 430 6.58 19.81 -2.04
N ILE A 431 5.77 20.60 -1.32
CA ILE A 431 4.51 21.17 -1.83
C ILE A 431 4.49 22.70 -1.76
N ASN A 432 4.20 23.34 -2.89
CA ASN A 432 3.91 24.76 -2.93
C ASN A 432 2.44 24.99 -2.58
N GLU A 433 2.15 25.35 -1.33
CA GLU A 433 0.79 25.56 -0.83
C GLU A 433 0.03 26.66 -1.58
N LYS A 434 0.72 27.70 -2.09
CA LYS A 434 0.09 28.78 -2.87
C LYS A 434 -0.36 28.27 -4.25
N GLU A 435 0.45 27.43 -4.89
CA GLU A 435 0.07 26.81 -6.15
C GLU A 435 -1.02 25.76 -5.95
N ALA A 436 -0.92 24.95 -4.89
CA ALA A 436 -1.93 23.95 -4.54
C ALA A 436 -3.32 24.57 -4.35
N ALA A 437 -3.41 25.76 -3.75
CA ALA A 437 -4.66 26.47 -3.53
C ALA A 437 -5.37 26.91 -4.82
N LYS A 438 -4.68 26.94 -5.96
CA LYS A 438 -5.27 27.25 -7.26
C LYS A 438 -6.12 26.12 -7.84
N TYR A 439 -5.96 24.92 -7.31
CA TYR A 439 -6.63 23.70 -7.79
C TYR A 439 -7.47 23.07 -6.68
N PRO A 440 -8.62 23.66 -6.32
CA PRO A 440 -9.46 23.15 -5.24
C PRO A 440 -10.04 21.78 -5.60
N ILE A 441 -10.20 20.91 -4.59
CA ILE A 441 -10.85 19.62 -4.75
C ILE A 441 -12.34 19.75 -5.04
N THR A 442 -12.92 18.74 -5.67
CA THR A 442 -14.37 18.61 -5.87
C THR A 442 -14.95 17.53 -4.97
N THR A 443 -16.16 17.73 -4.49
CA THR A 443 -16.92 16.70 -3.77
C THR A 443 -17.73 15.81 -4.71
N LYS A 444 -17.82 16.16 -5.99
CA LYS A 444 -18.53 15.39 -7.00
C LYS A 444 -17.61 14.25 -7.46
N SER A 445 -17.89 13.06 -6.97
CA SER A 445 -17.27 11.82 -7.43
C SER A 445 -18.38 10.79 -7.60
N ASN A 446 -18.74 10.52 -8.84
CA ASN A 446 -19.66 9.43 -9.20
C ASN A 446 -18.86 8.36 -9.94
N TRP A 447 -18.50 7.31 -9.25
CA TRP A 447 -17.84 6.15 -9.81
C TRP A 447 -18.76 4.94 -9.69
N GLN A 448 -19.91 5.06 -10.36
CA GLN A 448 -20.94 4.02 -10.40
C GLN A 448 -20.99 3.39 -11.78
N VAL A 449 -21.14 2.08 -11.83
CA VAL A 449 -21.27 1.28 -13.03
C VAL A 449 -22.52 0.42 -12.93
N ARG A 450 -23.24 0.29 -14.04
CA ARG A 450 -24.46 -0.52 -14.12
C ARG A 450 -24.36 -1.57 -15.22
N ARG A 451 -25.05 -2.67 -15.05
CA ARG A 451 -25.36 -3.62 -16.14
C ARG A 451 -26.40 -3.02 -17.09
N ASP A 452 -26.57 -3.70 -18.23
CA ASP A 452 -27.59 -3.32 -19.23
C ASP A 452 -29.03 -3.32 -18.70
N ASP A 453 -29.30 -4.07 -17.63
CA ASP A 453 -30.60 -4.11 -16.94
C ASP A 453 -30.74 -3.02 -15.85
N GLY A 454 -29.75 -2.17 -15.69
CA GLY A 454 -29.73 -1.11 -14.67
C GLY A 454 -29.20 -1.55 -13.29
N THR A 455 -28.85 -2.81 -13.08
CA THR A 455 -28.28 -3.31 -11.84
C THR A 455 -26.92 -2.66 -11.57
N ILE A 456 -26.73 -2.08 -10.36
CA ILE A 456 -25.42 -1.58 -9.92
C ILE A 456 -24.45 -2.75 -9.77
N ILE A 457 -23.25 -2.57 -10.30
CA ILE A 457 -22.12 -3.49 -10.13
C ILE A 457 -20.92 -2.73 -9.54
N ARG A 458 -19.89 -3.47 -9.19
CA ARG A 458 -18.60 -2.92 -8.78
C ARG A 458 -17.96 -2.16 -9.94
N PRO A 459 -17.38 -0.98 -9.69
CA PRO A 459 -16.80 -0.15 -10.74
C PRO A 459 -15.48 -0.68 -11.31
#